data_0466162cf989e56b01571f35f4239697
#
_entry.id   0466162cf989e56b01571f35f4239697
#
_cell.length_a   1.000
_cell.length_b   1.000
_cell.length_c   1.000
_cell.angle_alpha   90.00
_cell.angle_beta   90.00
_cell.angle_gamma   90.00
#
_symmetry.space_group_name_H-M   'P 1'
#
loop_
_entity.id
_entity.type
_entity.pdbx_description
1 polymer ?
#
loop_
_entity_poly.entity_id
_entity_poly.type
_entity_poly.pdbx_seq_one_letter_code
_entity_poly.pdbx_strand_id
1 'polypeptide(L)'
;MARGNIVTGLDIGTSSIKALVAQRKGKDWEVLSYAEIPSFGLRKGAVVNVEETAKNIQMVISGLEKDCNRRINSVFVNIGGNHLYVTPSDGIISVSRADERISKEDIERVKQATKAINIPHNEDVLDVFVREYIIDDQKGIKEPEGLTGVRLEAKVLLLCYFQPYFTNLSQAVLNSKLQISDIIPSPIAAASAVLTPQQKELGVALIDLGAATTSLAVYEEGELIHLAVFPIGSANITNDIAIGLKTEIAIAESIKKQHGTCMFAKTEKAVKDQSRKKIEVFDKSDSLNFTKKNLVDIIEPRVSEILDLIQKELKKINKQELLPAGVVLTGGGARIPKIKELTKEALKLSCEIGTPKGIVGLQDDPALATVVGLTLQGVDFEGDGGRVDLTQGWFKFKKWLKNFIP
;
A
#
# COMPACT_ATOMS: atom_id res chain seq x y z
N MET A 1 -34.27 1.60 -12.08
CA MET A 1 -33.24 0.54 -11.97
C MET A 1 -32.40 0.86 -10.76
N ALA A 2 -32.33 -0.02 -9.77
CA ALA A 2 -31.47 0.18 -8.61
C ALA A 2 -30.04 0.42 -9.12
N ARG A 3 -29.39 1.51 -8.71
CA ARG A 3 -27.96 1.70 -8.90
C ARG A 3 -27.28 0.55 -8.17
N GLY A 4 -26.98 -0.53 -8.88
CA GLY A 4 -26.28 -1.68 -8.31
C GLY A 4 -24.92 -1.19 -7.81
N ASN A 5 -24.62 -1.51 -6.61
CA ASN A 5 -23.39 -1.20 -5.90
C ASN A 5 -22.18 -1.64 -6.74
N ILE A 6 -21.60 -0.70 -7.44
CA ILE A 6 -20.37 -0.89 -8.24
C ILE A 6 -19.31 -0.02 -7.65
N VAL A 7 -18.18 -0.62 -7.32
CA VAL A 7 -17.00 0.05 -6.78
C VAL A 7 -15.84 -0.09 -7.75
N THR A 8 -15.08 0.99 -7.93
CA THR A 8 -13.89 1.00 -8.78
C THR A 8 -12.66 1.41 -7.98
N GLY A 9 -11.70 0.50 -7.87
CA GLY A 9 -10.36 0.77 -7.36
C GLY A 9 -9.42 1.14 -8.50
N LEU A 10 -8.58 2.17 -8.32
CA LEU A 10 -7.57 2.64 -9.26
C LEU A 10 -6.21 2.68 -8.57
N ASP A 11 -5.34 1.72 -8.87
CA ASP A 11 -3.97 1.67 -8.39
C ASP A 11 -3.02 2.34 -9.40
N ILE A 12 -2.51 3.50 -9.04
CA ILE A 12 -1.56 4.27 -9.83
C ILE A 12 -0.14 3.91 -9.35
N GLY A 13 0.39 2.80 -9.89
CA GLY A 13 1.72 2.30 -9.57
C GLY A 13 2.80 2.78 -10.52
N THR A 14 4.08 2.69 -10.13
CA THR A 14 5.21 3.18 -10.96
C THR A 14 5.46 2.32 -12.20
N SER A 15 5.17 1.02 -12.16
CA SER A 15 5.35 0.11 -13.31
C SER A 15 4.09 0.00 -14.16
N SER A 16 2.94 -0.02 -13.52
CA SER A 16 1.64 -0.16 -14.19
C SER A 16 0.55 0.59 -13.45
N ILE A 17 -0.45 1.05 -14.18
CA ILE A 17 -1.73 1.49 -13.64
C ILE A 17 -2.70 0.33 -13.77
N LYS A 18 -3.30 -0.05 -12.63
CA LYS A 18 -4.30 -1.12 -12.55
C LYS A 18 -5.64 -0.53 -12.13
N ALA A 19 -6.71 -1.01 -12.73
CA ALA A 19 -8.03 -0.64 -12.30
C ALA A 19 -8.94 -1.87 -12.25
N LEU A 20 -9.75 -1.94 -11.21
CA LEU A 20 -10.64 -3.04 -10.90
C LEU A 20 -12.04 -2.51 -10.64
N VAL A 21 -13.01 -3.07 -11.35
CA VAL A 21 -14.44 -2.83 -11.11
C VAL A 21 -15.04 -4.08 -10.47
N ALA A 22 -15.60 -3.93 -9.28
CA ALA A 22 -16.35 -4.98 -8.61
C ALA A 22 -17.83 -4.60 -8.50
N GLN A 23 -18.68 -5.61 -8.56
CA GLN A 23 -20.13 -5.49 -8.41
C GLN A 23 -20.61 -6.40 -7.28
N ARG A 24 -21.53 -5.93 -6.49
CA ARG A 24 -22.20 -6.74 -5.46
C ARG A 24 -23.16 -7.74 -6.12
N LYS A 25 -23.00 -9.03 -5.77
CA LYS A 25 -23.87 -10.11 -6.19
C LYS A 25 -24.28 -10.93 -4.98
N GLY A 26 -25.48 -10.64 -4.47
CA GLY A 26 -25.94 -11.20 -3.21
C GLY A 26 -25.15 -10.67 -2.01
N LYS A 27 -24.45 -11.56 -1.32
CA LYS A 27 -23.57 -11.20 -0.19
C LYS A 27 -22.11 -10.98 -0.59
N ASP A 28 -21.71 -11.45 -1.78
CA ASP A 28 -20.34 -11.44 -2.26
C ASP A 28 -20.11 -10.29 -3.24
N TRP A 29 -18.85 -9.93 -3.40
CA TRP A 29 -18.39 -9.03 -4.43
C TRP A 29 -17.64 -9.81 -5.51
N GLU A 30 -18.03 -9.61 -6.76
CA GLU A 30 -17.44 -10.27 -7.92
C GLU A 30 -16.75 -9.23 -8.82
N VAL A 31 -15.65 -9.65 -9.46
CA VAL A 31 -15.01 -8.86 -10.50
C VAL A 31 -15.96 -8.69 -11.68
N LEU A 32 -16.21 -7.46 -12.05
CA LEU A 32 -16.91 -7.13 -13.29
C LEU A 32 -15.92 -6.91 -14.44
N SER A 33 -14.82 -6.22 -14.18
CA SER A 33 -13.73 -6.01 -15.14
C SER A 33 -12.43 -5.64 -14.42
N TYR A 34 -11.30 -6.01 -15.02
CA TYR A 34 -9.95 -5.65 -14.60
C TYR A 34 -9.11 -5.25 -15.80
N ALA A 35 -8.34 -4.19 -15.68
CA ALA A 35 -7.40 -3.76 -16.70
C ALA A 35 -6.08 -3.29 -16.07
N GLU A 36 -4.99 -3.56 -16.78
CA GLU A 36 -3.65 -3.12 -16.42
C GLU A 36 -2.93 -2.60 -17.68
N ILE A 37 -2.28 -1.44 -17.54
CA ILE A 37 -1.45 -0.86 -18.60
C ILE A 37 -0.11 -0.40 -18.03
N PRO A 38 0.95 -0.30 -18.83
CA PRO A 38 2.20 0.32 -18.41
C PRO A 38 1.96 1.75 -17.91
N SER A 39 2.69 2.14 -16.88
CA SER A 39 2.60 3.46 -16.26
C SER A 39 3.69 4.40 -16.78
N PHE A 40 3.31 5.64 -17.06
CA PHE A 40 4.21 6.73 -17.39
C PHE A 40 3.84 7.97 -16.59
N GLY A 41 4.80 8.89 -16.41
CA GLY A 41 4.59 10.13 -15.65
C GLY A 41 4.76 9.96 -14.13
N LEU A 42 5.20 8.79 -13.64
CA LEU A 42 5.47 8.54 -12.22
C LEU A 42 6.97 8.36 -11.95
N ARG A 43 7.41 8.80 -10.78
CA ARG A 43 8.75 8.54 -10.27
C ARG A 43 8.67 8.19 -8.78
N LYS A 44 9.21 7.02 -8.40
CA LYS A 44 9.26 6.55 -7.00
C LYS A 44 7.91 6.63 -6.28
N GLY A 45 6.84 6.24 -6.96
CA GLY A 45 5.48 6.22 -6.44
C GLY A 45 4.75 7.57 -6.44
N ALA A 46 5.38 8.66 -6.92
CA ALA A 46 4.76 9.98 -6.99
C ALA A 46 4.52 10.42 -8.44
N VAL A 47 3.40 11.10 -8.69
CA VAL A 47 3.07 11.69 -9.99
C VAL A 47 3.95 12.93 -10.22
N VAL A 48 4.77 12.88 -11.28
CA VAL A 48 5.67 13.98 -11.69
C VAL A 48 5.25 14.61 -13.02
N ASN A 49 4.46 13.90 -13.82
CA ASN A 49 3.86 14.41 -15.06
C ASN A 49 2.35 14.12 -15.04
N VAL A 50 1.58 15.15 -14.70
CA VAL A 50 0.12 15.08 -14.53
C VAL A 50 -0.60 14.71 -15.83
N GLU A 51 -0.21 15.30 -16.95
CA GLU A 51 -0.87 15.08 -18.25
C GLU A 51 -0.66 13.66 -18.77
N GLU A 52 0.56 13.15 -18.67
CA GLU A 52 0.90 11.80 -19.10
C GLU A 52 0.20 10.76 -18.23
N THR A 53 0.19 10.95 -16.91
CA THR A 53 -0.52 10.08 -15.98
C THR A 53 -2.03 10.12 -16.26
N ALA A 54 -2.62 11.29 -16.51
CA ALA A 54 -4.04 11.41 -16.82
C ALA A 54 -4.43 10.67 -18.11
N LYS A 55 -3.59 10.73 -19.17
CA LYS A 55 -3.80 9.95 -20.40
C LYS A 55 -3.80 8.45 -20.11
N ASN A 56 -2.86 7.97 -19.31
CA ASN A 56 -2.80 6.55 -18.95
C ASN A 56 -4.03 6.13 -18.13
N ILE A 57 -4.48 6.97 -17.19
CA ILE A 57 -5.72 6.70 -16.44
C ILE A 57 -6.92 6.62 -17.41
N GLN A 58 -7.05 7.55 -18.34
CA GLN A 58 -8.12 7.51 -19.35
C GLN A 58 -8.09 6.23 -20.19
N MET A 59 -6.89 5.76 -20.58
CA MET A 59 -6.74 4.52 -21.37
C MET A 59 -7.22 3.30 -20.59
N VAL A 60 -6.80 3.13 -19.33
CA VAL A 60 -7.20 1.98 -18.52
C VAL A 60 -8.69 2.00 -18.22
N ILE A 61 -9.25 3.17 -17.88
CA ILE A 61 -10.69 3.32 -17.61
C ILE A 61 -11.53 3.07 -18.86
N SER A 62 -11.11 3.59 -20.03
CA SER A 62 -11.82 3.33 -21.29
C SER A 62 -11.82 1.83 -21.67
N GLY A 63 -10.77 1.09 -21.33
CA GLY A 63 -10.74 -0.36 -21.46
C GLY A 63 -11.82 -1.02 -20.58
N LEU A 64 -11.82 -0.69 -19.29
CA LEU A 64 -12.81 -1.21 -18.32
C LEU A 64 -14.26 -0.89 -18.71
N GLU A 65 -14.54 0.36 -19.15
CA GLU A 65 -15.89 0.78 -19.55
C GLU A 65 -16.41 -0.02 -20.75
N LYS A 66 -15.53 -0.35 -21.70
CA LYS A 66 -15.87 -1.21 -22.84
C LYS A 66 -16.19 -2.63 -22.40
N ASP A 67 -15.36 -3.20 -21.53
CA ASP A 67 -15.52 -4.58 -21.08
C ASP A 67 -16.76 -4.78 -20.22
N CYS A 68 -17.03 -3.85 -19.30
CA CYS A 68 -18.19 -3.93 -18.41
C CYS A 68 -19.47 -3.28 -18.99
N ASN A 69 -19.37 -2.63 -20.17
CA ASN A 69 -20.45 -1.85 -20.81
C ASN A 69 -21.13 -0.84 -19.86
N ARG A 70 -20.34 -0.16 -19.04
CA ARG A 70 -20.80 0.83 -18.04
C ARG A 70 -19.84 1.99 -17.95
N ARG A 71 -20.36 3.19 -17.65
CA ARG A 71 -19.54 4.36 -17.34
C ARG A 71 -19.04 4.33 -15.91
N ILE A 72 -17.75 4.67 -15.75
CA ILE A 72 -17.07 4.83 -14.47
C ILE A 72 -16.91 6.32 -14.21
N ASN A 73 -17.57 6.82 -13.14
CA ASN A 73 -17.56 8.25 -12.81
C ASN A 73 -16.67 8.58 -11.62
N SER A 74 -16.45 7.62 -10.71
CA SER A 74 -15.67 7.82 -9.50
C SER A 74 -14.82 6.61 -9.16
N VAL A 75 -13.71 6.87 -8.47
CA VAL A 75 -12.70 5.86 -8.11
C VAL A 75 -12.18 6.05 -6.69
N PHE A 76 -11.83 4.95 -6.04
CA PHE A 76 -10.95 4.91 -4.89
C PHE A 76 -9.52 4.78 -5.41
N VAL A 77 -8.66 5.72 -5.05
CA VAL A 77 -7.31 5.82 -5.62
C VAL A 77 -6.25 5.71 -4.52
N ASN A 78 -5.12 5.08 -4.85
CA ASN A 78 -4.00 5.02 -3.92
C ASN A 78 -3.14 6.28 -3.96
N ILE A 79 -2.51 6.58 -2.81
CA ILE A 79 -1.35 7.45 -2.73
C ILE A 79 -0.15 6.63 -2.26
N GLY A 80 0.98 6.74 -2.96
CA GLY A 80 2.22 6.03 -2.66
C GLY A 80 3.43 6.96 -2.72
N GLY A 81 4.61 6.39 -2.45
CA GLY A 81 5.87 7.13 -2.52
C GLY A 81 6.49 7.41 -1.15
N ASN A 82 7.79 7.68 -1.16
CA ASN A 82 8.60 7.88 0.05
C ASN A 82 8.35 9.21 0.78
N HIS A 83 7.40 9.99 0.32
CA HIS A 83 6.91 11.19 0.99
C HIS A 83 5.81 10.91 2.02
N LEU A 84 5.35 9.67 2.10
CA LEU A 84 4.43 9.21 3.14
C LEU A 84 5.24 8.74 4.35
N TYR A 85 4.90 9.25 5.51
CA TYR A 85 5.50 8.83 6.77
C TYR A 85 4.52 9.00 7.92
N VAL A 86 4.77 8.32 9.02
CA VAL A 86 3.99 8.48 10.24
C VAL A 86 4.81 9.19 11.31
N THR A 87 4.13 10.03 12.09
CA THR A 87 4.70 10.69 13.28
C THR A 87 3.77 10.51 14.47
N PRO A 88 4.29 10.15 15.66
CA PRO A 88 3.46 10.09 16.86
C PRO A 88 3.04 11.47 17.29
N SER A 89 1.83 11.56 17.84
CA SER A 89 1.31 12.79 18.45
C SER A 89 0.34 12.45 19.56
N ASP A 90 0.21 13.36 20.50
CA ASP A 90 -0.71 13.28 21.62
C ASP A 90 -1.65 14.50 21.62
N GLY A 91 -2.90 14.30 21.96
CA GLY A 91 -3.87 15.38 22.13
C GLY A 91 -4.58 15.23 23.47
N ILE A 92 -4.89 16.34 24.10
CA ILE A 92 -5.55 16.39 25.39
C ILE A 92 -6.68 17.41 25.33
N ILE A 93 -7.85 17.04 25.87
CA ILE A 93 -8.99 17.94 26.06
C ILE A 93 -9.67 17.71 27.41
N SER A 94 -10.41 18.69 27.87
CA SER A 94 -11.41 18.49 28.92
C SER A 94 -12.74 18.06 28.30
N VAL A 95 -13.43 17.11 28.92
CA VAL A 95 -14.76 16.64 28.52
C VAL A 95 -15.76 17.81 28.67
N SER A 96 -16.58 18.04 27.65
CA SER A 96 -17.42 19.23 27.56
C SER A 96 -18.76 19.12 28.30
N ARG A 97 -19.22 17.88 28.55
CA ARG A 97 -20.54 17.63 29.14
C ARG A 97 -20.54 17.74 30.66
N ALA A 98 -21.61 18.29 31.19
CA ALA A 98 -21.79 18.43 32.65
C ALA A 98 -21.94 17.11 33.39
N ASP A 99 -22.34 16.04 32.69
CA ASP A 99 -22.42 14.66 33.23
C ASP A 99 -21.10 13.88 33.09
N GLU A 100 -20.02 14.57 32.64
CA GLU A 100 -18.68 14.02 32.46
C GLU A 100 -18.63 12.79 31.50
N ARG A 101 -19.69 12.56 30.72
CA ARG A 101 -19.72 11.48 29.73
C ARG A 101 -19.09 11.94 28.44
N ILE A 102 -18.12 11.14 27.97
CA ILE A 102 -17.41 11.37 26.72
C ILE A 102 -18.35 11.18 25.53
N SER A 103 -18.47 12.21 24.71
CA SER A 103 -19.29 12.22 23.51
C SER A 103 -18.43 12.00 22.23
N LYS A 104 -19.10 11.75 21.10
CA LYS A 104 -18.42 11.73 19.78
C LYS A 104 -17.72 13.05 19.46
N GLU A 105 -18.30 14.15 19.88
CA GLU A 105 -17.71 15.49 19.71
C GLU A 105 -16.41 15.66 20.48
N ASP A 106 -16.34 15.12 21.71
CA ASP A 106 -15.09 15.11 22.50
C ASP A 106 -14.02 14.26 21.81
N ILE A 107 -14.39 13.08 21.26
CA ILE A 107 -13.49 12.22 20.50
C ILE A 107 -12.94 12.98 19.27
N GLU A 108 -13.79 13.67 18.53
CA GLU A 108 -13.34 14.47 17.38
C GLU A 108 -12.46 15.66 17.81
N ARG A 109 -12.79 16.33 18.92
CA ARG A 109 -11.99 17.42 19.47
C ARG A 109 -10.60 16.94 19.89
N VAL A 110 -10.48 15.79 20.57
CA VAL A 110 -9.16 15.27 20.97
C VAL A 110 -8.36 14.84 19.74
N LYS A 111 -8.97 14.24 18.73
CA LYS A 111 -8.31 13.95 17.46
C LYS A 111 -7.85 15.22 16.73
N GLN A 112 -8.63 16.31 16.77
CA GLN A 112 -8.18 17.59 16.20
C GLN A 112 -7.02 18.19 17.00
N ALA A 113 -7.03 18.05 18.32
CA ALA A 113 -5.94 18.52 19.18
C ALA A 113 -4.61 17.80 18.84
N THR A 114 -4.64 16.52 18.44
CA THR A 114 -3.43 15.79 18.03
C THR A 114 -2.77 16.36 16.77
N LYS A 115 -3.50 17.10 15.94
CA LYS A 115 -2.95 17.72 14.72
C LYS A 115 -2.20 19.03 14.98
N ALA A 116 -2.21 19.54 16.21
CA ALA A 116 -1.52 20.77 16.60
C ALA A 116 -0.01 20.54 16.80
N ILE A 117 0.63 19.86 15.85
CA ILE A 117 2.09 19.65 15.81
C ILE A 117 2.71 20.53 14.72
N ASN A 118 4.00 20.81 14.89
CA ASN A 118 4.75 21.56 13.89
C ASN A 118 5.10 20.64 12.70
N ILE A 119 4.31 20.72 11.64
CA ILE A 119 4.55 20.03 10.36
C ILE A 119 5.21 21.02 9.38
N PRO A 120 6.16 20.60 8.53
CA PRO A 120 6.70 21.43 7.46
C PRO A 120 5.61 22.06 6.60
N HIS A 121 5.81 23.31 6.17
CA HIS A 121 4.79 24.12 5.50
C HIS A 121 4.21 23.51 4.21
N ASN A 122 4.95 22.64 3.57
CA ASN A 122 4.55 21.93 2.34
C ASN A 122 4.08 20.49 2.57
N GLU A 123 3.82 20.14 3.81
CA GLU A 123 3.28 18.84 4.22
C GLU A 123 1.93 19.02 4.93
N ASP A 124 1.14 17.96 5.00
CA ASP A 124 -0.14 17.95 5.71
C ASP A 124 -0.45 16.55 6.23
N VAL A 125 -1.43 16.46 7.14
CA VAL A 125 -1.92 15.20 7.70
C VAL A 125 -2.98 14.60 6.79
N LEU A 126 -2.71 13.42 6.26
CA LEU A 126 -3.67 12.66 5.46
C LEU A 126 -4.70 11.98 6.37
N ASP A 127 -4.22 11.29 7.42
CA ASP A 127 -5.07 10.53 8.33
C ASP A 127 -4.52 10.47 9.75
N VAL A 128 -5.38 10.05 10.71
CA VAL A 128 -5.08 9.96 12.14
C VAL A 128 -5.45 8.58 12.64
N PHE A 129 -4.45 7.77 12.97
CA PHE A 129 -4.62 6.43 13.52
C PHE A 129 -4.51 6.49 15.04
N VAL A 130 -5.62 6.28 15.74
CA VAL A 130 -5.62 6.28 17.21
C VAL A 130 -5.06 4.94 17.70
N ARG A 131 -4.06 5.02 18.56
CA ARG A 131 -3.46 3.85 19.22
C ARG A 131 -4.18 3.49 20.52
N GLU A 132 -4.41 4.50 21.35
CA GLU A 132 -5.13 4.39 22.61
C GLU A 132 -5.74 5.72 23.01
N TYR A 133 -6.81 5.65 23.77
CA TYR A 133 -7.31 6.77 24.57
C TYR A 133 -6.91 6.60 26.03
N ILE A 134 -6.79 7.72 26.75
CA ILE A 134 -6.52 7.77 28.17
C ILE A 134 -7.59 8.65 28.80
N ILE A 135 -8.30 8.13 29.83
CA ILE A 135 -9.33 8.85 30.55
C ILE A 135 -8.86 8.96 32.01
N ASP A 136 -8.63 10.17 32.50
CA ASP A 136 -8.22 10.43 33.89
C ASP A 136 -7.08 9.50 34.36
N ASP A 137 -6.03 9.34 33.55
CA ASP A 137 -4.86 8.47 33.73
C ASP A 137 -5.09 6.96 33.47
N GLN A 138 -6.31 6.51 33.17
CA GLN A 138 -6.59 5.13 32.75
C GLN A 138 -6.20 4.96 31.27
N LYS A 139 -5.18 4.14 31.01
CA LYS A 139 -4.61 3.86 29.68
C LYS A 139 -5.28 2.65 29.01
N GLY A 140 -5.01 2.48 27.71
CA GLY A 140 -5.40 1.29 26.93
C GLY A 140 -6.88 1.25 26.52
N ILE A 141 -7.56 2.39 26.56
CA ILE A 141 -8.97 2.48 26.17
C ILE A 141 -9.06 2.58 24.64
N LYS A 142 -9.83 1.67 24.02
CA LYS A 142 -10.06 1.68 22.57
C LYS A 142 -11.34 2.43 22.21
N GLU A 143 -12.40 2.28 22.97
CA GLU A 143 -13.71 2.88 22.75
C GLU A 143 -14.08 3.78 23.94
N PRO A 144 -13.77 5.08 23.90
CA PRO A 144 -14.01 6.00 25.02
C PRO A 144 -15.46 6.52 25.08
N GLU A 145 -16.26 6.36 23.99
CA GLU A 145 -17.62 6.91 23.90
C GLU A 145 -18.51 6.38 25.02
N GLY A 146 -19.18 7.28 25.73
CA GLY A 146 -20.09 6.94 26.83
C GLY A 146 -19.44 6.64 28.17
N LEU A 147 -18.11 6.51 28.23
CA LEU A 147 -17.37 6.40 29.49
C LEU A 147 -17.36 7.74 30.22
N THR A 148 -17.15 7.72 31.53
CA THR A 148 -17.12 8.92 32.38
C THR A 148 -15.69 9.33 32.67
N GLY A 149 -15.40 10.62 32.55
CA GLY A 149 -14.11 11.22 32.90
C GLY A 149 -14.07 12.71 32.60
N VAL A 150 -13.16 13.40 33.27
CA VAL A 150 -12.96 14.86 33.14
C VAL A 150 -11.97 15.19 32.01
N ARG A 151 -10.94 14.34 31.86
CA ARG A 151 -9.84 14.53 30.90
C ARG A 151 -9.80 13.37 29.91
N LEU A 152 -9.85 13.69 28.64
CA LEU A 152 -9.67 12.74 27.55
C LEU A 152 -8.38 13.06 26.80
N GLU A 153 -7.48 12.06 26.73
CA GLU A 153 -6.26 12.11 25.92
C GLU A 153 -6.36 11.08 24.80
N ALA A 154 -5.73 11.37 23.67
CA ALA A 154 -5.55 10.41 22.57
C ALA A 154 -4.08 10.35 22.17
N LYS A 155 -3.53 9.14 22.11
CA LYS A 155 -2.23 8.87 21.47
C LYS A 155 -2.45 8.36 20.07
N VAL A 156 -1.86 9.01 19.10
CA VAL A 156 -2.12 8.75 17.68
C VAL A 156 -0.83 8.61 16.89
N LEU A 157 -0.96 8.00 15.72
CA LEU A 157 -0.03 8.16 14.60
C LEU A 157 -0.69 9.07 13.56
N LEU A 158 -0.05 10.19 13.26
CA LEU A 158 -0.44 11.05 12.16
C LEU A 158 0.26 10.56 10.90
N LEU A 159 -0.49 10.23 9.87
CA LEU A 159 0.05 9.94 8.55
C LEU A 159 0.18 11.24 7.78
N CYS A 160 1.42 11.61 7.49
CA CYS A 160 1.76 12.84 6.81
C CYS A 160 2.13 12.58 5.34
N TYR A 161 1.93 13.59 4.51
CA TYR A 161 2.23 13.56 3.10
C TYR A 161 2.74 14.91 2.58
N PHE A 162 3.49 14.88 1.47
CA PHE A 162 3.95 16.08 0.77
C PHE A 162 2.86 16.62 -0.16
N GLN A 163 2.35 17.82 0.10
CA GLN A 163 1.22 18.43 -0.61
C GLN A 163 1.36 18.48 -2.14
N PRO A 164 2.51 18.84 -2.74
CA PRO A 164 2.62 18.88 -4.19
C PRO A 164 2.35 17.54 -4.87
N TYR A 165 2.76 16.41 -4.26
CA TYR A 165 2.51 15.09 -4.84
C TYR A 165 1.04 14.67 -4.73
N PHE A 166 0.38 15.03 -3.63
CA PHE A 166 -1.05 14.84 -3.48
C PHE A 166 -1.84 15.67 -4.51
N THR A 167 -1.44 16.92 -4.72
CA THR A 167 -2.05 17.80 -5.71
C THR A 167 -1.88 17.24 -7.13
N ASN A 168 -0.68 16.82 -7.52
CA ASN A 168 -0.42 16.22 -8.82
C ASN A 168 -1.25 14.94 -9.05
N LEU A 169 -1.33 14.05 -8.05
CA LEU A 169 -2.15 12.85 -8.11
C LEU A 169 -3.62 13.20 -8.33
N SER A 170 -4.14 14.11 -7.51
CA SER A 170 -5.54 14.55 -7.59
C SER A 170 -5.86 15.17 -8.94
N GLN A 171 -5.00 16.04 -9.46
CA GLN A 171 -5.16 16.66 -10.78
C GLN A 171 -5.12 15.61 -11.90
N ALA A 172 -4.22 14.63 -11.83
CA ALA A 172 -4.15 13.58 -12.86
C ALA A 172 -5.46 12.77 -12.94
N VAL A 173 -6.05 12.43 -11.78
CA VAL A 173 -7.34 11.74 -11.72
C VAL A 173 -8.48 12.65 -12.23
N LEU A 174 -8.54 13.90 -11.79
CA LEU A 174 -9.58 14.85 -12.23
C LEU A 174 -9.48 15.17 -13.73
N ASN A 175 -8.26 15.35 -14.27
CA ASN A 175 -8.02 15.58 -15.70
C ASN A 175 -8.41 14.35 -16.54
N SER A 176 -8.47 13.16 -15.95
CA SER A 176 -9.00 11.96 -16.60
C SER A 176 -10.53 11.87 -16.59
N LYS A 177 -11.24 12.93 -16.14
CA LYS A 177 -12.70 13.07 -16.01
C LYS A 177 -13.32 12.14 -14.99
N LEU A 178 -12.56 11.72 -13.99
CA LEU A 178 -13.03 10.92 -12.86
C LEU A 178 -13.17 11.79 -11.61
N GLN A 179 -14.13 11.43 -10.77
CA GLN A 179 -14.23 11.93 -9.41
C GLN A 179 -13.42 11.02 -8.46
N ILE A 180 -12.81 11.61 -7.47
CA ILE A 180 -12.13 10.87 -6.41
C ILE A 180 -13.14 10.62 -5.29
N SER A 181 -13.46 9.35 -5.03
CA SER A 181 -14.27 8.97 -3.88
C SER A 181 -13.46 9.06 -2.59
N ASP A 182 -12.23 8.51 -2.61
CA ASP A 182 -11.27 8.63 -1.52
C ASP A 182 -9.83 8.40 -2.01
N ILE A 183 -8.84 8.87 -1.21
CA ILE A 183 -7.41 8.68 -1.45
C ILE A 183 -6.83 7.88 -0.29
N ILE A 184 -6.38 6.66 -0.57
CA ILE A 184 -5.95 5.68 0.42
C ILE A 184 -4.46 5.38 0.26
N PRO A 185 -3.65 5.38 1.34
CA PRO A 185 -2.26 4.97 1.26
C PRO A 185 -2.09 3.54 0.76
N SER A 186 -1.21 3.35 -0.22
CA SER A 186 -0.97 2.03 -0.84
C SER A 186 -0.74 0.90 0.17
N PRO A 187 0.12 1.05 1.21
CA PRO A 187 0.34 -0.02 2.18
C PRO A 187 -0.90 -0.34 3.03
N ILE A 188 -1.79 0.64 3.26
CA ILE A 188 -3.04 0.42 4.00
C ILE A 188 -4.05 -0.31 3.11
N ALA A 189 -4.18 0.11 1.85
CA ALA A 189 -5.01 -0.60 0.88
C ALA A 189 -4.54 -2.05 0.71
N ALA A 190 -3.24 -2.29 0.50
CA ALA A 190 -2.70 -3.64 0.41
C ALA A 190 -2.98 -4.48 1.67
N ALA A 191 -2.82 -3.88 2.87
CA ALA A 191 -3.08 -4.55 4.14
C ALA A 191 -4.55 -4.97 4.31
N SER A 192 -5.51 -4.20 3.80
CA SER A 192 -6.93 -4.57 3.86
C SER A 192 -7.27 -5.78 2.98
N ALA A 193 -6.52 -5.98 1.88
CA ALA A 193 -6.73 -7.10 0.98
C ALA A 193 -6.06 -8.40 1.42
N VAL A 194 -4.91 -8.34 2.12
CA VAL A 194 -4.08 -9.53 2.36
C VAL A 194 -3.94 -9.94 3.82
N LEU A 195 -4.11 -9.01 4.77
CA LEU A 195 -4.00 -9.32 6.20
C LEU A 195 -5.34 -9.72 6.79
N THR A 196 -5.33 -10.76 7.61
CA THR A 196 -6.49 -11.15 8.40
C THR A 196 -6.61 -10.32 9.69
N PRO A 197 -7.83 -10.14 10.26
CA PRO A 197 -7.99 -9.49 11.56
C PRO A 197 -7.15 -10.14 12.67
N GLN A 198 -7.04 -11.47 12.66
CA GLN A 198 -6.23 -12.21 13.64
C GLN A 198 -4.74 -11.88 13.52
N GLN A 199 -4.20 -11.74 12.28
CA GLN A 199 -2.81 -11.34 12.08
C GLN A 199 -2.56 -9.92 12.60
N LYS A 200 -3.47 -8.99 12.32
CA LYS A 200 -3.38 -7.60 12.82
C LYS A 200 -3.43 -7.55 14.34
N GLU A 201 -4.25 -8.38 14.95
CA GLU A 201 -4.37 -8.47 16.44
C GLU A 201 -3.08 -9.00 17.08
N LEU A 202 -2.53 -10.08 16.53
CA LEU A 202 -1.33 -10.74 17.09
C LEU A 202 -0.03 -9.96 16.86
N GLY A 203 0.01 -9.07 15.89
CA GLY A 203 1.21 -8.37 15.48
C GLY A 203 1.84 -8.94 14.21
N VAL A 204 1.78 -8.15 13.12
CA VAL A 204 2.23 -8.52 11.77
C VAL A 204 2.89 -7.34 11.05
N ALA A 205 3.90 -7.61 10.24
CA ALA A 205 4.45 -6.66 9.29
C ALA A 205 4.01 -7.01 7.86
N LEU A 206 3.32 -6.11 7.18
CA LEU A 206 3.12 -6.18 5.74
C LEU A 206 4.29 -5.52 5.03
N ILE A 207 4.87 -6.20 4.06
CA ILE A 207 5.87 -5.66 3.15
C ILE A 207 5.30 -5.73 1.74
N ASP A 208 5.01 -4.57 1.15
CA ASP A 208 4.59 -4.46 -0.25
C ASP A 208 5.81 -4.08 -1.10
N LEU A 209 6.36 -5.07 -1.81
CA LEU A 209 7.50 -4.91 -2.71
C LEU A 209 7.02 -4.51 -4.10
N GLY A 210 6.89 -3.21 -4.32
CA GLY A 210 6.52 -2.62 -5.60
C GLY A 210 7.67 -2.56 -6.61
N ALA A 211 7.46 -1.82 -7.71
CA ALA A 211 8.49 -1.61 -8.73
C ALA A 211 9.59 -0.64 -8.28
N ALA A 212 9.23 0.57 -7.87
CA ALA A 212 10.18 1.61 -7.49
C ALA A 212 10.16 1.94 -5.99
N THR A 213 9.27 1.35 -5.23
CA THR A 213 9.12 1.54 -3.79
C THR A 213 8.87 0.21 -3.10
N THR A 214 9.31 0.12 -1.84
CA THR A 214 8.90 -0.91 -0.91
C THR A 214 8.22 -0.23 0.26
N SER A 215 7.02 -0.68 0.61
CA SER A 215 6.26 -0.15 1.74
C SER A 215 6.23 -1.15 2.88
N LEU A 216 6.32 -0.64 4.10
CA LEU A 216 6.16 -1.38 5.34
C LEU A 216 4.95 -0.82 6.10
N ALA A 217 4.04 -1.69 6.53
CA ALA A 217 2.99 -1.35 7.48
C ALA A 217 2.99 -2.40 8.60
N VAL A 218 3.07 -1.96 9.84
CA VAL A 218 3.10 -2.84 11.02
C VAL A 218 1.84 -2.65 11.82
N TYR A 219 1.18 -3.75 12.13
CA TYR A 219 -0.06 -3.80 12.92
C TYR A 219 0.17 -4.59 14.20
N GLU A 220 -0.49 -4.19 15.26
CA GLU A 220 -0.57 -4.88 16.55
C GLU A 220 -1.84 -4.45 17.28
N GLU A 221 -2.50 -5.35 17.98
CA GLU A 221 -3.77 -5.09 18.66
C GLU A 221 -4.85 -4.52 17.72
N GLY A 222 -4.86 -4.96 16.46
CA GLY A 222 -5.75 -4.49 15.43
C GLY A 222 -5.35 -3.15 14.77
N GLU A 223 -4.47 -2.37 15.39
CA GLU A 223 -4.14 -1.01 15.02
C GLU A 223 -2.84 -0.89 14.21
N LEU A 224 -2.75 0.12 13.35
CA LEU A 224 -1.51 0.49 12.67
C LEU A 224 -0.55 1.13 13.69
N ILE A 225 0.59 0.49 13.92
CA ILE A 225 1.62 1.01 14.84
C ILE A 225 2.81 1.65 14.14
N HIS A 226 3.01 1.38 12.84
CA HIS A 226 4.08 2.00 12.05
C HIS A 226 3.82 1.87 10.55
N LEU A 227 4.30 2.85 9.79
CA LEU A 227 4.29 2.85 8.33
C LEU A 227 5.55 3.56 7.83
N ALA A 228 6.21 2.94 6.85
CA ALA A 228 7.36 3.52 6.16
C ALA A 228 7.35 3.15 4.68
N VAL A 229 7.85 4.03 3.82
CA VAL A 229 8.00 3.79 2.39
C VAL A 229 9.43 4.10 1.96
N PHE A 230 10.08 3.12 1.35
CA PHE A 230 11.46 3.23 0.87
C PHE A 230 11.47 3.45 -0.65
N PRO A 231 12.29 4.37 -1.19
CA PRO A 231 12.39 4.65 -2.62
C PRO A 231 13.26 3.61 -3.37
N ILE A 232 13.05 2.34 -3.06
CA ILE A 232 13.73 1.17 -3.63
C ILE A 232 12.71 0.05 -3.81
N GLY A 233 12.79 -0.68 -4.93
CA GLY A 233 11.85 -1.76 -5.24
C GLY A 233 12.40 -2.75 -6.26
N SER A 234 11.55 -3.57 -6.82
CA SER A 234 11.94 -4.66 -7.73
C SER A 234 12.54 -4.18 -9.07
N ALA A 235 12.31 -2.93 -9.49
CA ALA A 235 12.97 -2.35 -10.66
C ALA A 235 14.47 -2.09 -10.42
N ASN A 236 14.90 -1.89 -9.16
CA ASN A 236 16.31 -1.80 -8.83
C ASN A 236 17.03 -3.13 -9.11
N ILE A 237 16.36 -4.27 -8.84
CA ILE A 237 16.87 -5.60 -9.18
C ILE A 237 17.04 -5.72 -10.71
N THR A 238 16.07 -5.23 -11.49
CA THR A 238 16.14 -5.22 -12.95
C THR A 238 17.34 -4.40 -13.44
N ASN A 239 17.56 -3.22 -12.86
CA ASN A 239 18.69 -2.37 -13.19
C ASN A 239 20.03 -3.04 -12.87
N ASP A 240 20.12 -3.72 -11.73
CA ASP A 240 21.34 -4.45 -11.35
C ASP A 240 21.61 -5.62 -12.30
N ILE A 241 20.58 -6.33 -12.74
CA ILE A 241 20.71 -7.38 -13.76
C ILE A 241 21.15 -6.76 -15.10
N ALA A 242 20.57 -5.63 -15.52
CA ALA A 242 20.96 -4.96 -16.75
C ALA A 242 22.44 -4.53 -16.74
N ILE A 243 22.92 -3.99 -15.62
CA ILE A 243 24.32 -3.62 -15.41
C ILE A 243 25.22 -4.86 -15.36
N GLY A 244 24.86 -5.84 -14.54
CA GLY A 244 25.69 -7.04 -14.31
C GLY A 244 25.83 -7.93 -15.54
N LEU A 245 24.80 -8.01 -16.36
CA LEU A 245 24.80 -8.78 -17.61
C LEU A 245 25.08 -7.92 -18.84
N LYS A 246 25.21 -6.59 -18.70
CA LYS A 246 25.44 -5.62 -19.80
C LYS A 246 24.37 -5.72 -20.92
N THR A 247 23.10 -5.70 -20.53
CA THR A 247 21.96 -5.84 -21.43
C THR A 247 20.93 -4.72 -21.27
N GLU A 248 19.98 -4.61 -22.19
CA GLU A 248 18.89 -3.64 -22.10
C GLU A 248 17.94 -3.93 -20.90
N ILE A 249 17.35 -2.88 -20.32
CA ILE A 249 16.44 -3.01 -19.15
C ILE A 249 15.25 -3.94 -19.44
N ALA A 250 14.70 -3.88 -20.67
CA ALA A 250 13.57 -4.73 -21.04
C ALA A 250 13.95 -6.23 -21.03
N ILE A 251 15.16 -6.55 -21.49
CA ILE A 251 15.69 -7.91 -21.48
C ILE A 251 16.01 -8.34 -20.05
N ALA A 252 16.63 -7.49 -19.26
CA ALA A 252 16.90 -7.73 -17.83
C ALA A 252 15.60 -8.02 -17.05
N GLU A 253 14.51 -7.29 -17.34
CA GLU A 253 13.19 -7.54 -16.73
C GLU A 253 12.63 -8.91 -17.14
N SER A 254 12.77 -9.29 -18.41
CA SER A 254 12.39 -10.63 -18.90
C SER A 254 13.21 -11.73 -18.21
N ILE A 255 14.53 -11.54 -18.11
CA ILE A 255 15.44 -12.46 -17.40
C ILE A 255 15.05 -12.60 -15.93
N LYS A 256 14.77 -11.49 -15.23
CA LYS A 256 14.31 -11.48 -13.84
C LYS A 256 13.03 -12.32 -13.68
N LYS A 257 12.04 -12.11 -14.56
CA LYS A 257 10.74 -12.82 -14.49
C LYS A 257 10.87 -14.29 -14.79
N GLN A 258 11.69 -14.68 -15.75
CA GLN A 258 11.78 -16.07 -16.23
C GLN A 258 12.79 -16.91 -15.45
N HIS A 259 13.89 -16.32 -15.02
CA HIS A 259 15.06 -17.04 -14.47
C HIS A 259 15.48 -16.54 -13.08
N GLY A 260 14.97 -15.40 -12.61
CA GLY A 260 15.34 -14.81 -11.34
C GLY A 260 15.03 -15.70 -10.14
N THR A 261 15.89 -15.68 -9.14
CA THR A 261 15.67 -16.29 -7.83
C THR A 261 16.56 -15.61 -6.80
N CYS A 262 16.05 -15.44 -5.57
CA CYS A 262 16.80 -14.77 -4.51
C CYS A 262 17.92 -15.63 -3.91
N MET A 263 17.80 -16.95 -3.96
CA MET A 263 18.77 -17.87 -3.37
C MET A 263 18.69 -19.26 -3.99
N PHE A 264 19.70 -20.08 -3.74
CA PHE A 264 19.68 -21.50 -4.08
C PHE A 264 18.94 -22.33 -3.03
N ALA A 265 18.52 -23.55 -3.43
CA ALA A 265 18.07 -24.54 -2.46
C ALA A 265 19.26 -25.00 -1.58
N LYS A 266 19.02 -25.19 -0.27
CA LYS A 266 20.07 -25.44 0.73
C LYS A 266 20.81 -26.79 0.61
N THR A 267 20.43 -27.70 -0.27
CA THR A 267 21.11 -28.99 -0.44
C THR A 267 22.34 -28.85 -1.34
N GLU A 268 23.51 -29.27 -0.87
CA GLU A 268 24.80 -29.16 -1.58
C GLU A 268 24.76 -29.68 -3.02
N LYS A 269 24.03 -30.79 -3.25
CA LYS A 269 23.86 -31.38 -4.58
C LYS A 269 23.04 -30.48 -5.50
N ALA A 270 21.94 -29.91 -4.98
CA ALA A 270 21.10 -28.97 -5.72
C ALA A 270 21.83 -27.65 -6.01
N VAL A 271 22.66 -27.18 -5.09
CA VAL A 271 23.50 -25.97 -5.29
C VAL A 271 24.51 -26.19 -6.43
N LYS A 272 25.21 -27.32 -6.47
CA LYS A 272 26.19 -27.61 -7.52
C LYS A 272 25.55 -27.76 -8.91
N ASP A 273 24.42 -28.45 -8.99
CA ASP A 273 23.72 -28.68 -10.29
C ASP A 273 23.03 -27.42 -10.80
N GLN A 274 22.37 -26.65 -9.92
CA GLN A 274 21.66 -25.43 -10.32
C GLN A 274 22.59 -24.25 -10.59
N SER A 275 23.69 -24.12 -9.83
CA SER A 275 24.62 -22.97 -9.96
C SER A 275 25.33 -22.95 -11.33
N ARG A 276 25.61 -24.11 -11.91
CA ARG A 276 26.33 -24.26 -13.19
C ARG A 276 25.40 -24.28 -14.41
N LYS A 277 24.09 -24.29 -14.22
CA LYS A 277 23.14 -24.30 -15.34
C LYS A 277 23.31 -23.03 -16.15
N LYS A 278 23.81 -23.17 -17.38
CA LYS A 278 23.88 -22.07 -18.36
C LYS A 278 22.52 -21.71 -18.83
N ILE A 279 22.26 -20.42 -18.95
CA ILE A 279 21.05 -19.83 -19.50
C ILE A 279 21.49 -19.00 -20.70
N GLU A 280 20.85 -19.24 -21.83
CA GLU A 280 21.07 -18.49 -23.06
C GLU A 280 19.81 -17.70 -23.39
N VAL A 281 19.93 -16.40 -23.57
CA VAL A 281 18.85 -15.50 -23.97
C VAL A 281 19.31 -14.76 -25.22
N PHE A 282 18.47 -14.72 -26.23
CA PHE A 282 18.77 -14.03 -27.47
C PHE A 282 18.34 -12.56 -27.38
N ASP A 283 19.28 -11.66 -27.67
CA ASP A 283 19.09 -10.23 -27.77
C ASP A 283 19.38 -9.78 -29.20
N LYS A 284 18.35 -9.55 -29.99
CA LYS A 284 18.40 -9.11 -31.40
C LYS A 284 19.38 -9.93 -32.27
N SER A 285 20.69 -9.70 -32.16
CA SER A 285 21.72 -10.40 -32.93
C SER A 285 22.74 -11.13 -32.07
N ASP A 286 22.76 -10.87 -30.76
CA ASP A 286 23.75 -11.44 -29.84
C ASP A 286 23.11 -12.44 -28.86
N SER A 287 23.82 -13.52 -28.56
CA SER A 287 23.41 -14.45 -27.51
C SER A 287 24.03 -14.02 -26.18
N LEU A 288 23.17 -13.73 -25.21
CA LEU A 288 23.56 -13.45 -23.83
C LEU A 288 23.68 -14.76 -23.04
N ASN A 289 24.89 -15.10 -22.60
CA ASN A 289 25.18 -16.32 -21.88
C ASN A 289 25.52 -16.00 -20.43
N PHE A 290 24.79 -16.58 -19.48
CA PHE A 290 25.05 -16.43 -18.04
C PHE A 290 24.67 -17.70 -17.28
N THR A 291 25.03 -17.76 -16.01
CA THR A 291 24.65 -18.88 -15.15
C THR A 291 23.59 -18.45 -14.15
N LYS A 292 22.83 -19.41 -13.61
CA LYS A 292 21.90 -19.13 -12.52
C LYS A 292 22.61 -18.53 -11.29
N LYS A 293 23.89 -18.88 -11.08
CA LYS A 293 24.72 -18.29 -10.05
C LYS A 293 24.91 -16.78 -10.26
N ASN A 294 25.21 -16.35 -11.47
CA ASN A 294 25.34 -14.91 -11.77
C ASN A 294 24.08 -14.13 -11.40
N LEU A 295 22.89 -14.69 -11.67
CA LEU A 295 21.63 -14.02 -11.28
C LEU A 295 21.45 -13.96 -9.77
N VAL A 296 21.71 -15.03 -9.04
CA VAL A 296 21.60 -15.02 -7.58
C VAL A 296 22.60 -14.01 -6.99
N ASP A 297 23.85 -14.01 -7.44
CA ASP A 297 24.89 -13.08 -6.97
C ASP A 297 24.54 -11.59 -7.24
N ILE A 298 23.60 -11.31 -8.18
CA ILE A 298 23.08 -9.96 -8.44
C ILE A 298 21.80 -9.68 -7.63
N ILE A 299 20.86 -10.63 -7.58
CA ILE A 299 19.52 -10.42 -7.02
C ILE A 299 19.56 -10.42 -5.48
N GLU A 300 20.25 -11.39 -4.87
CA GLU A 300 20.28 -11.57 -3.42
C GLU A 300 20.79 -10.33 -2.67
N PRO A 301 21.92 -9.68 -3.05
CA PRO A 301 22.38 -8.47 -2.38
C PRO A 301 21.36 -7.32 -2.41
N ARG A 302 20.64 -7.15 -3.53
CA ARG A 302 19.63 -6.09 -3.64
C ARG A 302 18.42 -6.36 -2.78
N VAL A 303 17.94 -7.58 -2.74
CA VAL A 303 16.83 -7.97 -1.85
C VAL A 303 17.26 -7.86 -0.40
N SER A 304 18.48 -8.27 -0.05
CA SER A 304 19.04 -8.13 1.30
C SER A 304 19.12 -6.66 1.73
N GLU A 305 19.55 -5.74 0.86
CA GLU A 305 19.52 -4.30 1.14
C GLU A 305 18.11 -3.79 1.48
N ILE A 306 17.09 -4.24 0.73
CA ILE A 306 15.69 -3.89 1.02
C ILE A 306 15.29 -4.42 2.40
N LEU A 307 15.63 -5.66 2.71
CA LEU A 307 15.31 -6.29 4.00
C LEU A 307 16.04 -5.63 5.17
N ASP A 308 17.30 -5.16 4.96
CA ASP A 308 18.06 -4.40 5.96
C ASP A 308 17.38 -3.05 6.30
N LEU A 309 16.80 -2.37 5.31
CA LEU A 309 16.02 -1.15 5.56
C LEU A 309 14.79 -1.46 6.42
N ILE A 310 14.08 -2.54 6.11
CA ILE A 310 12.92 -2.99 6.89
C ILE A 310 13.33 -3.35 8.31
N GLN A 311 14.43 -4.11 8.47
CA GLN A 311 14.95 -4.49 9.78
C GLN A 311 15.29 -3.25 10.65
N LYS A 312 15.86 -2.20 10.04
CA LYS A 312 16.14 -0.94 10.72
C LYS A 312 14.87 -0.26 11.21
N GLU A 313 13.80 -0.25 10.41
CA GLU A 313 12.50 0.31 10.83
C GLU A 313 11.86 -0.51 11.96
N LEU A 314 11.84 -1.84 11.84
CA LEU A 314 11.33 -2.71 12.91
C LEU A 314 12.11 -2.51 14.23
N LYS A 315 13.42 -2.25 14.15
CA LYS A 315 14.25 -1.93 15.32
C LYS A 315 13.86 -0.58 15.95
N LYS A 316 13.55 0.45 15.14
CA LYS A 316 13.13 1.77 15.67
C LYS A 316 11.89 1.68 16.54
N ILE A 317 10.97 0.79 16.21
CA ILE A 317 9.72 0.58 16.96
C ILE A 317 9.79 -0.58 17.97
N ASN A 318 10.99 -1.14 18.22
CA ASN A 318 11.23 -2.27 19.10
C ASN A 318 10.41 -3.52 18.74
N LYS A 319 10.20 -3.77 17.44
CA LYS A 319 9.47 -4.96 16.93
C LYS A 319 10.36 -5.92 16.15
N GLN A 320 11.67 -5.76 16.20
CA GLN A 320 12.63 -6.68 15.61
C GLN A 320 12.42 -8.07 16.22
N GLU A 321 12.17 -9.10 15.38
CA GLU A 321 11.94 -10.50 15.78
C GLU A 321 10.74 -10.71 16.74
N LEU A 322 9.91 -9.68 16.98
CA LEU A 322 8.84 -9.66 17.99
C LEU A 322 7.43 -9.52 17.41
N LEU A 323 7.19 -10.04 16.22
CA LEU A 323 5.88 -10.07 15.58
C LEU A 323 5.37 -11.51 15.50
N PRO A 324 4.43 -11.94 16.36
CA PRO A 324 3.97 -13.33 16.42
C PRO A 324 3.35 -13.83 15.11
N ALA A 325 2.61 -12.98 14.37
CA ALA A 325 2.07 -13.35 13.07
C ALA A 325 3.11 -13.18 11.93
N GLY A 326 4.32 -12.70 12.24
CA GLY A 326 5.43 -12.63 11.30
C GLY A 326 5.30 -11.55 10.25
N VAL A 327 5.69 -11.90 9.02
CA VAL A 327 5.74 -11.02 7.85
C VAL A 327 4.86 -11.56 6.75
N VAL A 328 4.09 -10.68 6.14
CA VAL A 328 3.34 -10.95 4.90
C VAL A 328 3.97 -10.13 3.78
N LEU A 329 4.51 -10.83 2.76
CA LEU A 329 5.06 -10.21 1.55
C LEU A 329 3.99 -10.11 0.49
N THR A 330 3.84 -8.94 -0.13
CA THR A 330 2.93 -8.73 -1.27
C THR A 330 3.58 -7.83 -2.32
N GLY A 331 2.82 -7.43 -3.35
CA GLY A 331 3.33 -6.64 -4.46
C GLY A 331 4.00 -7.47 -5.54
N GLY A 332 4.30 -6.84 -6.68
CA GLY A 332 4.86 -7.52 -7.84
C GLY A 332 6.22 -8.18 -7.60
N GLY A 333 7.03 -7.60 -6.71
CA GLY A 333 8.34 -8.14 -6.34
C GLY A 333 8.26 -9.42 -5.49
N ALA A 334 7.16 -9.65 -4.80
CA ALA A 334 6.93 -10.87 -4.02
C ALA A 334 6.83 -12.15 -4.88
N ARG A 335 6.67 -11.99 -6.20
CA ARG A 335 6.70 -13.10 -7.17
C ARG A 335 8.10 -13.70 -7.40
N ILE A 336 9.16 -13.02 -6.96
CA ILE A 336 10.53 -13.53 -7.18
C ILE A 336 10.71 -14.84 -6.39
N PRO A 337 11.10 -15.95 -7.06
CA PRO A 337 11.32 -17.23 -6.40
C PRO A 337 12.30 -17.12 -5.23
N LYS A 338 11.98 -17.82 -4.13
CA LYS A 338 12.80 -17.87 -2.91
C LYS A 338 12.91 -16.57 -2.11
N ILE A 339 12.14 -15.53 -2.43
CA ILE A 339 12.11 -14.29 -1.66
C ILE A 339 11.55 -14.51 -0.24
N LYS A 340 10.57 -15.41 -0.10
CA LYS A 340 9.99 -15.79 1.20
C LYS A 340 11.04 -16.36 2.14
N GLU A 341 11.85 -17.28 1.63
CA GLU A 341 12.91 -17.94 2.40
C GLU A 341 14.01 -16.94 2.79
N LEU A 342 14.44 -16.08 1.87
CA LEU A 342 15.42 -15.05 2.15
C LEU A 342 14.90 -14.05 3.19
N THR A 343 13.64 -13.63 3.08
CA THR A 343 13.01 -12.73 4.06
C THR A 343 12.95 -13.37 5.45
N LYS A 344 12.57 -14.65 5.53
CA LYS A 344 12.54 -15.40 6.79
C LYS A 344 13.93 -15.46 7.46
N GLU A 345 14.99 -15.64 6.67
CA GLU A 345 16.37 -15.69 7.17
C GLU A 345 16.85 -14.31 7.64
N ALA A 346 16.61 -13.27 6.83
CA ALA A 346 17.06 -11.92 7.12
C ALA A 346 16.36 -11.29 8.32
N LEU A 347 15.03 -11.43 8.42
CA LEU A 347 14.23 -10.80 9.47
C LEU A 347 14.03 -11.70 10.70
N LYS A 348 14.38 -12.99 10.61
CA LYS A 348 14.17 -14.04 11.65
C LYS A 348 12.72 -14.11 12.14
N LEU A 349 11.77 -13.83 11.26
CA LEU A 349 10.34 -13.90 11.47
C LEU A 349 9.74 -14.94 10.53
N SER A 350 8.60 -15.54 10.89
CA SER A 350 7.81 -16.30 9.92
C SER A 350 7.43 -15.41 8.75
N CYS A 351 7.42 -15.95 7.53
CA CYS A 351 7.11 -15.18 6.33
C CYS A 351 6.15 -15.96 5.44
N GLU A 352 5.15 -15.28 4.89
CA GLU A 352 4.26 -15.83 3.87
C GLU A 352 4.05 -14.84 2.73
N ILE A 353 3.59 -15.33 1.58
CA ILE A 353 3.19 -14.48 0.46
C ILE A 353 1.70 -14.20 0.61
N GLY A 354 1.37 -12.90 0.73
CA GLY A 354 0.00 -12.42 0.79
C GLY A 354 -0.58 -12.23 -0.59
N THR A 355 -1.67 -12.93 -0.88
CA THR A 355 -2.51 -12.72 -2.06
C THR A 355 -3.83 -12.10 -1.63
N PRO A 356 -4.43 -11.22 -2.47
CA PRO A 356 -5.65 -10.52 -2.10
C PRO A 356 -6.84 -11.48 -1.97
N LYS A 357 -7.73 -11.17 -1.02
CA LYS A 357 -8.95 -11.91 -0.72
C LYS A 357 -10.15 -10.95 -0.71
N GLY A 358 -11.36 -11.49 -0.69
CA GLY A 358 -12.60 -10.71 -0.50
C GLY A 358 -13.32 -10.32 -1.78
N ILE A 359 -12.74 -10.54 -2.98
CA ILE A 359 -13.39 -10.34 -4.27
C ILE A 359 -13.27 -11.62 -5.09
N VAL A 360 -14.39 -12.16 -5.54
CA VAL A 360 -14.44 -13.39 -6.32
C VAL A 360 -14.11 -13.12 -7.79
N GLY A 361 -13.36 -14.02 -8.44
CA GLY A 361 -13.05 -13.95 -9.88
C GLY A 361 -11.70 -13.32 -10.22
N LEU A 362 -10.83 -13.05 -9.22
CA LEU A 362 -9.45 -12.65 -9.43
C LEU A 362 -8.48 -13.82 -9.27
N GLN A 363 -7.32 -13.68 -9.92
CA GLN A 363 -6.19 -14.59 -9.71
C GLN A 363 -5.53 -14.33 -8.36
N ASP A 364 -4.98 -15.40 -7.76
CA ASP A 364 -4.17 -15.31 -6.53
C ASP A 364 -2.79 -14.71 -6.81
N ASP A 365 -2.76 -13.40 -7.04
CA ASP A 365 -1.56 -12.67 -7.43
C ASP A 365 -1.24 -11.55 -6.43
N PRO A 366 -0.08 -11.58 -5.77
CA PRO A 366 0.30 -10.55 -4.81
C PRO A 366 0.39 -9.15 -5.43
N ALA A 367 0.62 -9.01 -6.73
CA ALA A 367 0.66 -7.70 -7.40
C ALA A 367 -0.71 -7.00 -7.49
N LEU A 368 -1.80 -7.68 -7.14
CA LEU A 368 -3.16 -7.13 -7.14
C LEU A 368 -3.58 -6.61 -5.76
N ALA A 369 -2.74 -6.75 -4.72
CA ALA A 369 -3.10 -6.43 -3.34
C ALA A 369 -3.63 -4.99 -3.20
N THR A 370 -2.94 -4.00 -3.75
CA THR A 370 -3.34 -2.60 -3.64
C THR A 370 -4.67 -2.31 -4.34
N VAL A 371 -4.85 -2.73 -5.61
CA VAL A 371 -6.08 -2.44 -6.36
C VAL A 371 -7.30 -3.15 -5.75
N VAL A 372 -7.12 -4.38 -5.24
CA VAL A 372 -8.18 -5.10 -4.52
C VAL A 372 -8.50 -4.40 -3.21
N GLY A 373 -7.49 -3.98 -2.45
CA GLY A 373 -7.67 -3.27 -1.20
C GLY A 373 -8.42 -1.94 -1.36
N LEU A 374 -8.11 -1.17 -2.41
CA LEU A 374 -8.85 0.04 -2.77
C LEU A 374 -10.33 -0.25 -3.05
N THR A 375 -10.59 -1.34 -3.77
CA THR A 375 -11.95 -1.75 -4.09
C THR A 375 -12.70 -2.20 -2.84
N LEU A 376 -12.06 -2.96 -1.94
CA LEU A 376 -12.66 -3.38 -0.66
C LEU A 376 -12.99 -2.20 0.25
N GLN A 377 -12.13 -1.20 0.34
CA GLN A 377 -12.44 0.03 1.09
C GLN A 377 -13.68 0.73 0.54
N GLY A 378 -13.86 0.75 -0.78
CA GLY A 378 -15.06 1.29 -1.38
C GLY A 378 -16.31 0.43 -1.13
N VAL A 379 -16.15 -0.88 -0.96
CA VAL A 379 -17.22 -1.82 -0.58
C VAL A 379 -17.71 -1.54 0.83
N ASP A 380 -16.78 -1.39 1.78
CA ASP A 380 -17.11 -1.07 3.17
C ASP A 380 -17.84 0.27 3.27
N PHE A 381 -17.39 1.26 2.47
CA PHE A 381 -18.02 2.56 2.34
C PHE A 381 -19.49 2.50 1.90
N GLU A 382 -19.82 1.68 0.91
CA GLU A 382 -21.21 1.54 0.43
C GLU A 382 -22.07 0.65 1.34
N GLY A 383 -21.46 -0.33 2.02
CA GLY A 383 -22.14 -1.31 2.88
C GLY A 383 -22.74 -0.69 4.14
N ASP A 384 -22.11 0.30 4.70
CA ASP A 384 -22.54 1.04 5.91
C ASP A 384 -23.60 2.12 5.63
N GLY A 385 -24.20 2.12 4.43
CA GLY A 385 -25.20 3.11 4.04
C GLY A 385 -24.68 4.54 3.99
N GLY A 386 -23.39 4.72 3.70
CA GLY A 386 -22.73 6.02 3.71
C GLY A 386 -22.51 6.58 5.12
N ARG A 387 -22.59 5.75 6.14
CA ARG A 387 -22.45 6.11 7.56
C ARG A 387 -21.18 5.62 8.24
N VAL A 388 -20.15 5.23 7.49
CA VAL A 388 -18.80 5.27 8.08
C VAL A 388 -18.47 6.74 8.25
N ASP A 389 -17.91 7.11 9.38
CA ASP A 389 -17.63 8.50 9.79
C ASP A 389 -16.55 9.14 8.89
N LEU A 390 -16.93 9.31 7.63
CA LEU A 390 -16.17 9.89 6.51
C LEU A 390 -16.11 11.41 6.57
N THR A 391 -16.56 11.98 7.68
CA THR A 391 -16.52 13.43 7.86
C THR A 391 -15.09 13.97 7.78
N GLN A 392 -14.06 13.14 7.94
CA GLN A 392 -12.68 13.59 7.85
C GLN A 392 -12.10 13.59 6.42
N GLY A 393 -12.22 12.51 5.64
CA GLY A 393 -11.70 12.47 4.26
C GLY A 393 -12.50 13.34 3.29
N TRP A 394 -13.81 13.18 3.29
CA TRP A 394 -14.74 13.95 2.43
C TRP A 394 -14.77 15.45 2.76
N PHE A 395 -14.71 15.86 4.04
CA PHE A 395 -14.64 17.27 4.43
C PHE A 395 -13.31 17.92 4.01
N LYS A 396 -12.19 17.18 4.08
CA LYS A 396 -10.89 17.67 3.60
C LYS A 396 -10.90 17.83 2.08
N PHE A 397 -11.45 16.86 1.35
CA PHE A 397 -11.57 16.93 -0.11
C PHE A 397 -12.52 18.05 -0.55
N LYS A 398 -13.70 18.22 0.09
CA LYS A 398 -14.61 19.35 -0.19
C LYS A 398 -13.99 20.72 0.17
N LYS A 399 -13.24 20.80 1.27
CA LYS A 399 -12.55 22.04 1.66
C LYS A 399 -11.42 22.39 0.70
N TRP A 400 -10.70 21.37 0.23
CA TRP A 400 -9.67 21.53 -0.79
C TRP A 400 -10.27 21.89 -2.17
N LEU A 401 -11.35 21.22 -2.60
CA LEU A 401 -12.04 21.55 -3.85
C LEU A 401 -12.61 22.99 -3.85
N LYS A 402 -13.09 23.49 -2.71
CA LYS A 402 -13.56 24.90 -2.60
C LYS A 402 -12.44 25.91 -2.82
N ASN A 403 -11.20 25.56 -2.61
CA ASN A 403 -10.05 26.45 -2.88
C ASN A 403 -9.61 26.45 -4.35
N PHE A 404 -10.17 25.55 -5.21
CA PHE A 404 -9.83 25.42 -6.63
C PHE A 404 -10.99 25.74 -7.58
N ILE A 405 -12.19 25.98 -7.07
CA ILE A 405 -13.35 26.43 -7.86
C ILE A 405 -13.53 27.91 -7.54
N PRO A 406 -13.34 28.83 -8.52
CA PRO A 406 -13.54 30.28 -8.34
C PRO A 406 -15.01 30.63 -8.01
#